data_82307d1baf877a14956f7176f311e37b
#
_entry.id   82307d1baf877a14956f7176f311e37b
#
_cell.length_a   1.000
_cell.length_b   1.000
_cell.length_c   1.000
_cell.angle_alpha   90.00
_cell.angle_beta   90.00
_cell.angle_gamma   90.00
#
_symmetry.space_group_name_H-M   'P 1'
#
loop_
_entity.id
_entity.type
_entity.pdbx_description
1 polymer ?
#
loop_
_entity_poly.entity_id
_entity_poly.type
_entity_poly.pdbx_seq_one_letter_code
_entity_poly.pdbx_strand_id
1 'polypeptide(L)'
;MWLILRAFPPNVRFDGCSLITGFHGIGATGYWTVKYLIQKLAPERVVIFDSDFIAPISSTFQGRLVTPYEVFRKGSLAILKVEAPPYKDSEVEFFRAIGEWIIQSGFEEVALVGGLDSNLRYDDTTYRIAYTSRYKPRGELEGAKVLEDDHIIVGPVAILLNYFEARGYPAFAILAYASTERMDPRATATAVSVLSRYYGFEVDVSTLLKGAEIIESELQKAQTRASKAGESIYT
;
A
#
# COMPACT_ATOMS: atom_id res chain seq x y z
N MET A 1 6.80 -26.43 14.73
CA MET A 1 6.81 -25.10 14.12
C MET A 1 5.48 -24.45 14.45
N TRP A 2 5.46 -23.45 15.29
CA TRP A 2 4.22 -22.80 15.73
C TRP A 2 3.66 -22.00 14.55
N LEU A 3 2.33 -22.08 14.33
CA LEU A 3 1.68 -21.36 13.27
C LEU A 3 1.69 -19.86 13.63
N ILE A 4 2.60 -19.11 13.00
CA ILE A 4 2.76 -17.66 13.24
C ILE A 4 1.50 -16.89 12.80
N LEU A 5 0.76 -17.42 11.80
CA LEU A 5 -0.41 -16.79 11.21
C LEU A 5 -1.56 -17.80 11.04
N ARG A 6 -2.73 -17.44 11.51
CA ARG A 6 -3.97 -18.23 11.37
C ARG A 6 -5.00 -17.40 10.62
N ALA A 7 -5.56 -17.96 9.55
CA ALA A 7 -6.63 -17.33 8.76
C ALA A 7 -7.99 -17.88 9.18
N PHE A 8 -8.99 -17.03 9.30
CA PHE A 8 -10.37 -17.38 9.63
C PHE A 8 -11.34 -16.78 8.60
N PRO A 9 -12.16 -17.60 7.89
CA PRO A 9 -12.13 -19.07 7.92
C PRO A 9 -10.81 -19.64 7.35
N PRO A 10 -10.41 -20.86 7.76
CA PRO A 10 -9.24 -21.51 7.21
C PRO A 10 -9.46 -21.94 5.76
N ASN A 11 -8.38 -22.11 5.00
CA ASN A 11 -8.37 -22.70 3.66
C ASN A 11 -9.21 -21.95 2.61
N VAL A 12 -9.43 -20.65 2.77
CA VAL A 12 -10.05 -19.81 1.72
C VAL A 12 -9.15 -19.79 0.50
N ARG A 13 -9.74 -20.04 -0.67
CA ARG A 13 -9.03 -20.02 -1.97
C ARG A 13 -9.36 -18.77 -2.74
N PHE A 14 -8.35 -18.28 -3.47
CA PHE A 14 -8.43 -17.09 -4.29
C PHE A 14 -7.95 -17.35 -5.73
N ASP A 15 -8.16 -18.58 -6.22
CA ASP A 15 -7.82 -18.94 -7.60
C ASP A 15 -8.53 -17.98 -8.58
N GLY A 16 -7.79 -17.47 -9.56
CA GLY A 16 -8.28 -16.45 -10.48
C GLY A 16 -8.42 -15.04 -9.89
N CYS A 17 -7.89 -14.80 -8.68
CA CYS A 17 -7.92 -13.48 -8.06
C CYS A 17 -6.52 -12.85 -8.03
N SER A 18 -6.47 -11.53 -8.17
CA SER A 18 -5.30 -10.71 -7.87
C SER A 18 -5.42 -10.09 -6.48
N LEU A 19 -4.29 -9.93 -5.79
CA LEU A 19 -4.24 -9.31 -4.46
C LEU A 19 -3.63 -7.93 -4.53
N ILE A 20 -4.28 -6.92 -3.92
CA ILE A 20 -3.71 -5.60 -3.65
C ILE A 20 -3.41 -5.51 -2.14
N THR A 21 -2.23 -5.01 -1.79
CA THR A 21 -1.89 -4.66 -0.41
C THR A 21 -0.94 -3.47 -0.36
N GLY A 22 -0.92 -2.79 0.77
CA GLY A 22 -0.06 -1.65 1.02
C GLY A 22 0.03 -1.35 2.51
N PHE A 23 1.10 -0.69 2.92
CA PHE A 23 1.50 -0.57 4.31
C PHE A 23 1.78 0.88 4.68
N HIS A 24 1.93 1.14 5.98
CA HIS A 24 2.49 2.39 6.46
C HIS A 24 3.95 2.50 6.00
N GLY A 25 4.30 3.66 5.51
CA GLY A 25 5.62 3.99 4.96
C GLY A 25 5.60 5.42 4.47
N ILE A 26 6.46 5.76 3.51
CA ILE A 26 6.55 7.11 2.95
C ILE A 26 5.18 7.59 2.48
N GLY A 27 4.77 8.76 2.98
CA GLY A 27 3.47 9.36 2.71
C GLY A 27 2.26 8.57 3.20
N ALA A 28 2.46 7.48 3.95
CA ALA A 28 1.45 6.46 4.26
C ALA A 28 0.67 5.99 3.02
N THR A 29 1.29 6.08 1.85
CA THR A 29 0.67 5.91 0.53
C THR A 29 0.00 4.54 0.38
N GLY A 30 0.71 3.46 0.72
CA GLY A 30 0.19 2.10 0.61
C GLY A 30 -1.03 1.86 1.50
N TYR A 31 -0.93 2.27 2.77
CA TYR A 31 -2.01 2.14 3.75
C TYR A 31 -3.28 2.87 3.31
N TRP A 32 -3.16 4.15 2.91
CA TRP A 32 -4.31 4.93 2.49
C TRP A 32 -4.89 4.46 1.16
N THR A 33 -4.07 3.96 0.24
CA THR A 33 -4.55 3.33 -1.00
C THR A 33 -5.47 2.16 -0.69
N VAL A 34 -5.05 1.25 0.18
CA VAL A 34 -5.85 0.10 0.59
C VAL A 34 -7.15 0.54 1.28
N LYS A 35 -7.08 1.46 2.23
CA LYS A 35 -8.28 1.96 2.93
C LYS A 35 -9.25 2.65 1.99
N TYR A 36 -8.74 3.45 1.07
CA TYR A 36 -9.56 4.17 0.09
C TYR A 36 -10.27 3.19 -0.87
N LEU A 37 -9.55 2.18 -1.37
CA LEU A 37 -10.15 1.15 -2.22
C LEU A 37 -11.24 0.37 -1.48
N ILE A 38 -11.02 -0.02 -0.22
CA ILE A 38 -12.04 -0.70 0.59
C ILE A 38 -13.28 0.20 0.76
N GLN A 39 -13.08 1.48 1.06
CA GLN A 39 -14.19 2.43 1.23
C GLN A 39 -14.99 2.63 -0.06
N LYS A 40 -14.32 2.77 -1.20
CA LYS A 40 -14.97 3.09 -2.50
C LYS A 40 -15.55 1.88 -3.18
N LEU A 41 -14.86 0.75 -3.15
CA LEU A 41 -15.32 -0.48 -3.79
C LEU A 41 -16.31 -1.27 -2.94
N ALA A 42 -16.36 -1.01 -1.63
CA ALA A 42 -17.20 -1.72 -0.65
C ALA A 42 -17.12 -3.26 -0.81
N PRO A 43 -15.89 -3.85 -0.81
CA PRO A 43 -15.73 -5.29 -0.94
C PRO A 43 -16.19 -6.01 0.33
N GLU A 44 -16.54 -7.27 0.21
CA GLU A 44 -16.89 -8.13 1.35
C GLU A 44 -15.63 -8.56 2.11
N ARG A 45 -15.67 -8.52 3.45
CA ARG A 45 -14.62 -9.09 4.29
C ARG A 45 -14.73 -10.61 4.30
N VAL A 46 -13.69 -11.29 3.84
CA VAL A 46 -13.69 -12.75 3.65
C VAL A 46 -12.70 -13.48 4.53
N VAL A 47 -11.65 -12.82 5.04
CA VAL A 47 -10.67 -13.42 5.96
C VAL A 47 -10.30 -12.42 7.05
N ILE A 48 -10.14 -12.95 8.27
CA ILE A 48 -9.53 -12.28 9.41
C ILE A 48 -8.29 -13.08 9.78
N PHE A 49 -7.18 -12.39 10.10
CA PHE A 49 -5.99 -13.08 10.61
C PHE A 49 -5.89 -12.94 12.12
N ASP A 50 -5.48 -14.04 12.76
CA ASP A 50 -4.98 -14.08 14.12
C ASP A 50 -3.50 -14.50 14.10
N SER A 51 -2.71 -13.93 14.98
CA SER A 51 -1.27 -14.17 15.05
C SER A 51 -0.74 -13.83 16.44
N ASP A 52 0.33 -14.49 16.85
CA ASP A 52 1.03 -14.15 18.08
C ASP A 52 1.74 -12.77 18.01
N PHE A 53 1.83 -12.20 16.81
CA PHE A 53 2.42 -10.89 16.51
C PHE A 53 1.39 -9.82 16.15
N ILE A 54 0.11 -10.10 16.37
CA ILE A 54 -0.94 -9.15 16.03
C ILE A 54 -0.81 -7.88 16.90
N ALA A 55 -0.94 -6.72 16.29
CA ALA A 55 -0.99 -5.48 17.03
C ALA A 55 -2.21 -5.49 17.99
N PRO A 56 -2.04 -5.16 19.29
CA PRO A 56 -3.12 -5.23 20.27
C PRO A 56 -4.10 -4.05 20.14
N ILE A 57 -4.65 -3.89 18.95
CA ILE A 57 -5.60 -2.85 18.59
C ILE A 57 -6.85 -3.46 17.95
N SER A 58 -7.98 -2.81 18.16
CA SER A 58 -9.19 -3.02 17.39
C SER A 58 -9.99 -1.73 17.35
N SER A 59 -10.86 -1.59 16.38
CA SER A 59 -11.74 -0.45 16.22
C SER A 59 -13.12 -0.88 15.76
N THR A 60 -14.01 0.07 15.53
CA THR A 60 -15.32 -0.18 14.94
C THR A 60 -15.50 0.66 13.69
N PHE A 61 -16.11 0.06 12.67
CA PHE A 61 -16.53 0.76 11.47
C PHE A 61 -17.93 0.29 11.06
N GLN A 62 -18.87 1.21 10.91
CA GLN A 62 -20.28 0.92 10.59
C GLN A 62 -20.90 -0.16 11.49
N GLY A 63 -20.63 -0.07 12.80
CA GLY A 63 -21.15 -1.01 13.80
C GLY A 63 -20.50 -2.40 13.83
N ARG A 64 -19.46 -2.64 13.06
CA ARG A 64 -18.72 -3.91 13.03
C ARG A 64 -17.33 -3.76 13.63
N LEU A 65 -16.86 -4.79 14.31
CA LEU A 65 -15.48 -4.86 14.79
C LEU A 65 -14.53 -4.92 13.59
N VAL A 66 -13.51 -4.09 13.64
CA VAL A 66 -12.38 -4.04 12.69
C VAL A 66 -11.17 -4.61 13.39
N THR A 67 -10.58 -5.63 12.80
CA THR A 67 -9.35 -6.27 13.27
C THR A 67 -8.12 -5.74 12.53
N PRO A 68 -6.91 -5.88 13.07
CA PRO A 68 -5.71 -5.33 12.46
C PRO A 68 -5.40 -5.85 11.06
N TYR A 69 -5.70 -7.12 10.79
CA TYR A 69 -5.36 -7.77 9.52
C TYR A 69 -6.57 -8.49 8.93
N GLU A 70 -7.05 -8.00 7.80
CA GLU A 70 -8.28 -8.47 7.16
C GLU A 70 -8.10 -8.55 5.63
N VAL A 71 -8.72 -9.56 5.02
CA VAL A 71 -8.83 -9.66 3.55
C VAL A 71 -10.25 -9.40 3.13
N PHE A 72 -10.38 -8.54 2.14
CA PHE A 72 -11.65 -8.22 1.49
C PHE A 72 -11.62 -8.73 0.06
N ARG A 73 -12.80 -9.06 -0.50
CA ARG A 73 -12.92 -9.55 -1.88
C ARG A 73 -14.08 -8.88 -2.61
N LYS A 74 -13.87 -8.56 -3.89
CA LYS A 74 -14.91 -8.14 -4.84
C LYS A 74 -14.59 -8.76 -6.21
N GLY A 75 -15.37 -9.74 -6.63
CA GLY A 75 -15.11 -10.48 -7.86
C GLY A 75 -13.74 -11.18 -7.84
N SER A 76 -12.90 -10.87 -8.82
CA SER A 76 -11.53 -11.37 -8.95
C SER A 76 -10.48 -10.50 -8.25
N LEU A 77 -10.89 -9.47 -7.52
CA LEU A 77 -9.99 -8.61 -6.79
C LEU A 77 -10.09 -8.87 -5.29
N ALA A 78 -8.95 -9.11 -4.64
CA ALA A 78 -8.83 -9.15 -3.19
C ALA A 78 -7.94 -8.01 -2.68
N ILE A 79 -8.20 -7.55 -1.47
CA ILE A 79 -7.48 -6.46 -0.82
C ILE A 79 -7.10 -6.92 0.59
N LEU A 80 -5.81 -7.02 0.86
CA LEU A 80 -5.29 -7.26 2.21
C LEU A 80 -5.06 -5.91 2.89
N LYS A 81 -5.78 -5.68 3.98
CA LYS A 81 -5.63 -4.53 4.85
C LYS A 81 -4.73 -4.87 6.04
N VAL A 82 -3.73 -4.06 6.25
CA VAL A 82 -2.84 -4.09 7.42
C VAL A 82 -3.00 -2.76 8.15
N GLU A 83 -3.72 -2.76 9.28
CA GLU A 83 -4.06 -1.55 10.04
C GLU A 83 -2.88 -0.99 10.83
N ALA A 84 -1.99 -1.84 11.29
CA ALA A 84 -0.79 -1.47 12.03
C ALA A 84 0.34 -2.47 11.78
N PRO A 85 1.60 -2.08 12.00
CA PRO A 85 2.71 -3.02 11.96
C PRO A 85 2.51 -4.12 13.02
N PRO A 86 3.09 -5.30 12.83
CA PRO A 86 3.04 -6.37 13.82
C PRO A 86 3.71 -5.95 15.13
N TYR A 87 3.25 -6.55 16.24
CA TYR A 87 3.79 -6.27 17.56
C TYR A 87 5.20 -6.81 17.71
N LYS A 88 6.08 -6.04 18.37
CA LYS A 88 7.52 -6.33 18.55
C LYS A 88 8.29 -6.37 17.23
N ASP A 89 9.56 -6.73 17.28
CA ASP A 89 10.49 -6.77 16.14
C ASP A 89 10.29 -7.99 15.22
N SER A 90 9.03 -8.38 14.99
CA SER A 90 8.65 -9.59 14.24
C SER A 90 8.15 -9.29 12.82
N GLU A 91 8.47 -8.12 12.29
CA GLU A 91 7.98 -7.69 10.99
C GLU A 91 8.37 -8.65 9.86
N VAL A 92 9.62 -9.12 9.86
CA VAL A 92 10.14 -10.02 8.82
C VAL A 92 9.42 -11.37 8.85
N GLU A 93 9.29 -11.99 10.03
CA GLU A 93 8.63 -13.27 10.21
C GLU A 93 7.15 -13.19 9.87
N PHE A 94 6.50 -12.12 10.31
CA PHE A 94 5.08 -11.91 10.06
C PHE A 94 4.80 -11.75 8.57
N PHE A 95 5.51 -10.87 7.86
CA PHE A 95 5.27 -10.66 6.43
C PHE A 95 5.72 -11.83 5.57
N ARG A 96 6.70 -12.62 6.00
CA ARG A 96 7.00 -13.92 5.36
C ARG A 96 5.86 -14.90 5.53
N ALA A 97 5.21 -14.96 6.70
CA ALA A 97 4.04 -15.81 6.90
C ALA A 97 2.84 -15.34 6.08
N ILE A 98 2.63 -14.03 5.94
CA ILE A 98 1.65 -13.46 5.00
C ILE A 98 1.98 -13.85 3.56
N GLY A 99 3.23 -13.73 3.13
CA GLY A 99 3.68 -14.15 1.79
C GLY A 99 3.42 -15.63 1.51
N GLU A 100 3.72 -16.49 2.48
CA GLU A 100 3.42 -17.93 2.38
C GLU A 100 1.91 -18.19 2.25
N TRP A 101 1.11 -17.54 3.09
CA TRP A 101 -0.35 -17.65 3.01
C TRP A 101 -0.88 -17.17 1.64
N ILE A 102 -0.35 -16.08 1.09
CA ILE A 102 -0.74 -15.58 -0.23
C ILE A 102 -0.50 -16.64 -1.30
N ILE A 103 0.70 -17.24 -1.33
CA ILE A 103 1.04 -18.30 -2.31
C ILE A 103 0.12 -19.50 -2.15
N GLN A 104 -0.08 -19.96 -0.92
CA GLN A 104 -0.93 -21.12 -0.63
C GLN A 104 -2.41 -20.87 -0.96
N SER A 105 -2.87 -19.64 -0.87
CA SER A 105 -4.25 -19.26 -1.18
C SER A 105 -4.55 -19.20 -2.69
N GLY A 106 -3.53 -19.25 -3.58
CA GLY A 106 -3.71 -19.40 -5.01
C GLY A 106 -4.00 -18.10 -5.75
N PHE A 107 -3.51 -16.96 -5.27
CA PHE A 107 -3.60 -15.72 -6.04
C PHE A 107 -2.78 -15.79 -7.33
N GLU A 108 -3.24 -15.14 -8.39
CA GLU A 108 -2.51 -15.10 -9.68
C GLU A 108 -1.31 -14.16 -9.63
N GLU A 109 -1.46 -13.03 -8.94
CA GLU A 109 -0.42 -12.02 -8.78
C GLU A 109 -0.66 -11.15 -7.54
N VAL A 110 0.38 -10.43 -7.12
CA VAL A 110 0.30 -9.49 -6.00
C VAL A 110 0.75 -8.11 -6.43
N ALA A 111 -0.12 -7.12 -6.24
CA ALA A 111 0.19 -5.70 -6.34
C ALA A 111 0.49 -5.14 -4.94
N LEU A 112 1.72 -4.74 -4.74
CA LEU A 112 2.18 -4.05 -3.53
C LEU A 112 2.13 -2.54 -3.77
N VAL A 113 1.73 -1.77 -2.77
CA VAL A 113 1.72 -0.30 -2.86
C VAL A 113 2.60 0.29 -1.78
N GLY A 114 3.48 1.20 -2.20
CA GLY A 114 4.35 1.96 -1.31
C GLY A 114 4.51 3.41 -1.76
N GLY A 115 5.19 4.21 -0.94
CA GLY A 115 5.64 5.54 -1.30
C GLY A 115 7.13 5.53 -1.66
N LEU A 116 7.52 6.45 -2.52
CA LEU A 116 8.90 6.78 -2.85
C LEU A 116 9.14 8.24 -2.47
N ASP A 117 10.31 8.56 -1.94
CA ASP A 117 10.63 9.93 -1.53
C ASP A 117 10.53 10.89 -2.73
N SER A 118 9.66 11.90 -2.62
CA SER A 118 9.45 12.91 -3.67
C SER A 118 10.70 13.73 -4.00
N ASN A 119 11.67 13.82 -3.09
CA ASN A 119 12.96 14.48 -3.35
C ASN A 119 13.84 13.70 -4.34
N LEU A 120 13.57 12.41 -4.55
CA LEU A 120 14.28 11.59 -5.55
C LEU A 120 13.68 11.71 -6.95
N ARG A 121 12.60 12.49 -7.11
CA ARG A 121 11.93 12.66 -8.39
C ARG A 121 12.71 13.64 -9.27
N TYR A 122 13.18 13.18 -10.42
CA TYR A 122 13.95 13.96 -11.39
C TYR A 122 13.26 14.13 -12.76
N ASP A 123 12.06 13.57 -12.92
CA ASP A 123 11.26 13.68 -14.14
C ASP A 123 9.78 13.89 -13.84
N ASP A 124 8.94 13.94 -14.88
CA ASP A 124 7.51 14.21 -14.76
C ASP A 124 6.66 13.01 -14.35
N THR A 125 7.26 11.81 -14.21
CA THR A 125 6.50 10.65 -13.77
C THR A 125 6.15 10.74 -12.29
N THR A 126 4.98 10.24 -11.93
CA THR A 126 4.44 10.34 -10.56
C THR A 126 4.66 9.09 -9.73
N TYR A 127 5.18 8.03 -10.34
CA TYR A 127 5.46 6.75 -9.68
C TYR A 127 6.56 5.97 -10.42
N ARG A 128 7.08 4.96 -9.74
CA ARG A 128 7.94 3.91 -10.28
C ARG A 128 7.32 2.55 -10.02
N ILE A 129 7.77 1.55 -10.76
CA ILE A 129 7.44 0.15 -10.50
C ILE A 129 8.69 -0.65 -10.15
N ALA A 130 8.53 -1.66 -9.31
CA ALA A 130 9.49 -2.73 -9.11
C ALA A 130 8.74 -4.05 -9.19
N TYR A 131 9.34 -5.10 -9.73
CA TYR A 131 8.64 -6.37 -9.91
C TYR A 131 9.58 -7.57 -9.86
N THR A 132 9.01 -8.72 -9.51
CA THR A 132 9.74 -10.00 -9.49
C THR A 132 10.02 -10.50 -10.89
N SER A 133 11.07 -11.30 -11.07
CA SER A 133 11.47 -11.90 -12.36
C SER A 133 10.35 -12.71 -13.02
N ARG A 134 9.40 -13.21 -12.24
CA ARG A 134 8.27 -13.98 -12.75
C ARG A 134 7.13 -13.10 -13.28
N TYR A 135 7.03 -11.87 -12.82
CA TYR A 135 6.01 -10.92 -13.28
C TYR A 135 6.43 -10.31 -14.62
N LYS A 136 5.46 -10.14 -15.53
CA LYS A 136 5.65 -9.42 -16.79
C LYS A 136 4.72 -8.21 -16.80
N PRO A 137 5.27 -6.98 -16.88
CA PRO A 137 4.45 -5.78 -17.02
C PRO A 137 3.49 -5.90 -18.20
N ARG A 138 2.24 -5.48 -17.99
CA ARG A 138 1.16 -5.52 -18.98
C ARG A 138 0.23 -4.34 -18.81
N GLY A 139 -0.55 -4.01 -19.84
CA GLY A 139 -1.53 -2.94 -19.81
C GLY A 139 -0.93 -1.62 -19.33
N GLU A 140 -1.50 -1.01 -18.31
CA GLU A 140 -1.04 0.28 -17.74
C GLU A 140 0.42 0.27 -17.29
N LEU A 141 0.97 -0.88 -16.93
CA LEU A 141 2.35 -0.99 -16.42
C LEU A 141 3.37 -1.35 -17.50
N GLU A 142 2.97 -1.63 -18.74
CA GLU A 142 3.90 -2.03 -19.81
C GLU A 142 4.92 -0.93 -20.15
N GLY A 143 4.52 0.32 -20.10
CA GLY A 143 5.40 1.48 -20.34
C GLY A 143 5.82 2.21 -19.06
N ALA A 144 5.51 1.68 -17.89
CA ALA A 144 5.85 2.33 -16.63
C ALA A 144 7.37 2.28 -16.38
N LYS A 145 7.91 3.38 -15.85
CA LYS A 145 9.33 3.44 -15.49
C LYS A 145 9.62 2.55 -14.29
N VAL A 146 10.62 1.70 -14.44
CA VAL A 146 11.15 0.87 -13.36
C VAL A 146 11.92 1.76 -12.38
N LEU A 147 11.93 1.38 -11.12
CA LEU A 147 12.76 2.02 -10.10
C LEU A 147 14.22 1.97 -10.54
N GLU A 148 14.91 3.07 -10.41
CA GLU A 148 16.30 3.23 -10.83
C GLU A 148 17.23 2.30 -10.06
N ASP A 149 18.35 1.93 -10.70
CA ASP A 149 19.39 1.12 -10.09
C ASP A 149 19.89 1.77 -8.79
N ASP A 150 20.28 0.95 -7.84
CA ASP A 150 20.78 1.35 -6.52
C ASP A 150 19.74 2.04 -5.58
N HIS A 151 18.49 2.23 -6.02
CA HIS A 151 17.43 2.68 -5.12
C HIS A 151 16.93 1.54 -4.24
N ILE A 152 16.80 1.82 -2.95
CA ILE A 152 16.47 0.81 -1.94
C ILE A 152 14.98 0.88 -1.59
N ILE A 153 14.30 -0.26 -1.68
CA ILE A 153 12.96 -0.45 -1.12
C ILE A 153 13.13 -1.02 0.29
N VAL A 154 12.38 -0.51 1.25
CA VAL A 154 12.45 -0.94 2.67
C VAL A 154 11.09 -1.39 3.20
N GLY A 155 11.10 -2.04 4.36
CA GLY A 155 9.90 -2.44 5.10
C GLY A 155 9.12 -3.58 4.44
N PRO A 156 7.80 -3.68 4.72
CA PRO A 156 6.96 -4.79 4.28
C PRO A 156 6.95 -5.02 2.77
N VAL A 157 7.01 -3.95 1.97
CA VAL A 157 7.08 -4.07 0.50
C VAL A 157 8.33 -4.83 0.08
N ALA A 158 9.49 -4.49 0.64
CA ALA A 158 10.76 -5.18 0.35
C ALA A 158 10.73 -6.63 0.82
N ILE A 159 10.23 -6.88 2.03
CA ILE A 159 10.13 -8.24 2.58
C ILE A 159 9.32 -9.14 1.66
N LEU A 160 8.17 -8.67 1.20
CA LEU A 160 7.28 -9.44 0.32
C LEU A 160 7.85 -9.59 -1.09
N LEU A 161 8.42 -8.53 -1.70
CA LEU A 161 9.08 -8.65 -3.00
C LEU A 161 10.20 -9.69 -2.97
N ASN A 162 11.08 -9.64 -1.96
CA ASN A 162 12.16 -10.62 -1.78
C ASN A 162 11.61 -12.03 -1.55
N TYR A 163 10.52 -12.15 -0.78
CA TYR A 163 9.88 -13.43 -0.52
C TYR A 163 9.32 -14.05 -1.80
N PHE A 164 8.64 -13.25 -2.63
CA PHE A 164 8.05 -13.67 -3.90
C PHE A 164 9.12 -13.93 -4.97
N GLU A 165 10.16 -13.10 -5.06
CA GLU A 165 11.28 -13.32 -5.96
C GLU A 165 11.94 -14.67 -5.71
N ALA A 166 12.29 -14.97 -4.45
CA ALA A 166 12.92 -16.23 -4.06
C ALA A 166 12.07 -17.48 -4.38
N ARG A 167 10.75 -17.32 -4.57
CA ARG A 167 9.81 -18.41 -4.87
C ARG A 167 9.31 -18.41 -6.30
N GLY A 168 9.82 -17.53 -7.15
CA GLY A 168 9.36 -17.39 -8.52
C GLY A 168 7.87 -17.06 -8.63
N TYR A 169 7.37 -16.21 -7.73
CA TYR A 169 5.97 -15.82 -7.67
C TYR A 169 5.75 -14.43 -8.31
N PRO A 170 4.69 -14.25 -9.13
CA PRO A 170 4.45 -12.97 -9.81
C PRO A 170 3.97 -11.89 -8.84
N ALA A 171 4.79 -10.86 -8.66
CA ALA A 171 4.45 -9.70 -7.84
C ALA A 171 5.08 -8.43 -8.41
N PHE A 172 4.43 -7.30 -8.18
CA PHE A 172 4.96 -5.99 -8.50
C PHE A 172 4.61 -4.98 -7.41
N ALA A 173 5.38 -3.90 -7.35
CA ALA A 173 5.13 -2.76 -6.48
C ALA A 173 4.88 -1.50 -7.32
N ILE A 174 3.90 -0.71 -6.91
CA ILE A 174 3.67 0.67 -7.36
C ILE A 174 4.21 1.56 -6.25
N LEU A 175 5.23 2.37 -6.58
CA LEU A 175 5.91 3.26 -5.66
C LEU A 175 5.62 4.71 -6.09
N ALA A 176 4.58 5.31 -5.54
CA ALA A 176 4.22 6.68 -5.88
C ALA A 176 5.10 7.68 -5.10
N TYR A 177 5.57 8.73 -5.79
CA TYR A 177 6.34 9.79 -5.16
C TYR A 177 5.51 10.53 -4.14
N ALA A 178 5.99 10.59 -2.90
CA ALA A 178 5.26 11.08 -1.75
C ALA A 178 6.15 11.87 -0.78
N SER A 179 5.54 12.70 0.03
CA SER A 179 6.21 13.37 1.15
C SER A 179 6.69 12.36 2.19
N THR A 180 7.92 12.52 2.67
CA THR A 180 8.47 11.73 3.77
C THR A 180 7.98 12.20 5.14
N GLU A 181 7.50 13.43 5.25
CA GLU A 181 7.18 14.09 6.52
C GLU A 181 5.71 13.93 6.93
N ARG A 182 4.82 13.60 5.99
CA ARG A 182 3.37 13.59 6.23
C ARG A 182 2.65 12.61 5.31
N MET A 183 1.40 12.33 5.63
CA MET A 183 0.48 11.66 4.72
C MET A 183 0.37 12.44 3.40
N ASP A 184 0.38 11.71 2.28
CA ASP A 184 0.31 12.31 0.94
C ASP A 184 -0.91 11.79 0.15
N PRO A 185 -2.02 12.57 0.15
CA PRO A 185 -3.21 12.18 -0.59
C PRO A 185 -3.02 12.18 -2.11
N ARG A 186 -2.07 12.98 -2.64
CA ARG A 186 -1.75 13.00 -4.07
C ARG A 186 -1.07 11.72 -4.52
N ALA A 187 -0.10 11.25 -3.73
CA ALA A 187 0.54 9.95 -3.95
C ALA A 187 -0.47 8.79 -3.86
N THR A 188 -1.37 8.86 -2.87
CA THR A 188 -2.49 7.92 -2.73
C THR A 188 -3.39 7.94 -3.98
N ALA A 189 -3.77 9.12 -4.48
CA ALA A 189 -4.59 9.27 -5.70
C ALA A 189 -3.88 8.69 -6.93
N THR A 190 -2.57 8.88 -7.04
CA THR A 190 -1.74 8.30 -8.10
C THR A 190 -1.81 6.77 -8.05
N ALA A 191 -1.54 6.16 -6.90
CA ALA A 191 -1.56 4.70 -6.75
C ALA A 191 -2.94 4.10 -7.03
N VAL A 192 -4.02 4.73 -6.51
CA VAL A 192 -5.41 4.32 -6.80
C VAL A 192 -5.72 4.39 -8.28
N SER A 193 -5.31 5.47 -8.97
CA SER A 193 -5.57 5.65 -10.39
C SER A 193 -4.84 4.63 -11.26
N VAL A 194 -3.59 4.30 -10.92
CA VAL A 194 -2.81 3.26 -11.62
C VAL A 194 -3.46 1.89 -11.45
N LEU A 195 -3.82 1.52 -10.21
CA LEU A 195 -4.51 0.26 -9.92
C LEU A 195 -5.87 0.16 -10.61
N SER A 196 -6.62 1.28 -10.63
CA SER A 196 -7.93 1.38 -11.29
C SER A 196 -7.82 1.05 -12.78
N ARG A 197 -6.87 1.67 -13.49
CA ARG A 197 -6.63 1.39 -14.91
C ARG A 197 -6.09 -0.01 -15.15
N TYR A 198 -5.18 -0.48 -14.29
CA TYR A 198 -4.58 -1.80 -14.43
C TYR A 198 -5.59 -2.95 -14.25
N TYR A 199 -6.46 -2.86 -13.25
CA TYR A 199 -7.46 -3.89 -12.93
C TYR A 199 -8.84 -3.63 -13.55
N GLY A 200 -9.04 -2.49 -14.22
CA GLY A 200 -10.29 -2.17 -14.92
C GLY A 200 -11.47 -1.87 -14.00
N PHE A 201 -11.25 -1.27 -12.85
CA PHE A 201 -12.32 -0.79 -11.97
C PHE A 201 -12.35 0.74 -11.91
N GLU A 202 -13.52 1.32 -11.64
CA GLU A 202 -13.68 2.77 -11.53
C GLU A 202 -13.69 3.22 -10.08
N VAL A 203 -12.82 4.19 -9.75
CA VAL A 203 -12.78 4.86 -8.45
C VAL A 203 -12.51 6.35 -8.64
N ASP A 204 -13.42 7.18 -8.16
CA ASP A 204 -13.24 8.64 -8.14
C ASP A 204 -12.21 9.04 -7.09
N VAL A 205 -11.12 9.66 -7.50
CA VAL A 205 -10.03 10.16 -6.64
C VAL A 205 -10.15 11.65 -6.31
N SER A 206 -11.21 12.33 -6.73
CA SER A 206 -11.39 13.78 -6.55
C SER A 206 -11.29 14.23 -5.10
N THR A 207 -11.79 13.43 -4.17
CA THR A 207 -11.71 13.70 -2.72
C THR A 207 -10.26 13.70 -2.22
N LEU A 208 -9.42 12.79 -2.72
CA LEU A 208 -7.99 12.76 -2.37
C LEU A 208 -7.27 13.97 -2.92
N LEU A 209 -7.55 14.35 -4.17
CA LEU A 209 -6.92 15.52 -4.80
C LEU A 209 -7.31 16.83 -4.10
N LYS A 210 -8.58 17.00 -3.74
CA LYS A 210 -9.04 18.15 -2.93
C LYS A 210 -8.35 18.17 -1.56
N GLY A 211 -8.20 17.02 -0.91
CA GLY A 211 -7.44 16.92 0.34
C GLY A 211 -5.99 17.33 0.19
N ALA A 212 -5.33 16.94 -0.89
CA ALA A 212 -3.97 17.35 -1.21
C ALA A 212 -3.85 18.88 -1.39
N GLU A 213 -4.75 19.49 -2.18
CA GLU A 213 -4.78 20.94 -2.42
C GLU A 213 -4.94 21.74 -1.11
N ILE A 214 -5.81 21.29 -0.20
CA ILE A 214 -5.99 21.93 1.12
C ILE A 214 -4.68 21.89 1.91
N ILE A 215 -4.05 20.72 2.01
CA ILE A 215 -2.79 20.54 2.74
C ILE A 215 -1.68 21.42 2.14
N GLU A 216 -1.54 21.42 0.83
CA GLU A 216 -0.53 22.23 0.10
C GLU A 216 -0.74 23.73 0.33
N SER A 217 -1.99 24.21 0.28
CA SER A 217 -2.36 25.61 0.56
C SER A 217 -2.00 26.02 1.99
N GLU A 218 -2.32 25.18 2.99
CA GLU A 218 -2.00 25.48 4.39
C GLU A 218 -0.48 25.50 4.64
N LEU A 219 0.28 24.61 4.04
CA LEU A 219 1.73 24.62 4.11
C LEU A 219 2.33 25.91 3.51
N GLN A 220 1.85 26.32 2.35
CA GLN A 220 2.31 27.55 1.70
C GLN A 220 2.03 28.79 2.56
N LYS A 221 0.84 28.86 3.17
CA LYS A 221 0.50 29.93 4.12
C LYS A 221 1.41 29.91 5.35
N ALA A 222 1.72 28.74 5.90
CA ALA A 222 2.62 28.60 7.05
C ALA A 222 4.05 29.05 6.72
N GLN A 223 4.58 28.65 5.55
CA GLN A 223 5.89 29.09 5.08
C GLN A 223 5.95 30.60 4.87
N THR A 224 4.94 31.20 4.25
CA THR A 224 4.86 32.64 4.03
C THR A 224 4.81 33.41 5.35
N ARG A 225 4.10 32.90 6.37
CA ARG A 225 4.07 33.50 7.71
C ARG A 225 5.43 33.42 8.41
N ALA A 226 6.11 32.28 8.31
CA ALA A 226 7.43 32.07 8.90
C ALA A 226 8.48 33.01 8.27
N SER A 227 8.47 33.17 6.94
CA SER A 227 9.35 34.08 6.23
C SER A 227 9.16 35.53 6.67
N LYS A 228 7.90 36.01 6.75
CA LYS A 228 7.57 37.36 7.23
C LYS A 228 7.93 37.60 8.70
N ALA A 229 7.82 36.59 9.55
CA ALA A 229 8.24 36.69 10.94
C ALA A 229 9.76 36.80 11.09
N GLY A 230 10.51 36.06 10.23
CA GLY A 230 11.99 36.17 10.17
C GLY A 230 12.48 37.53 9.72
N GLU A 231 11.85 38.16 8.75
CA GLU A 231 12.20 39.52 8.27
C GLU A 231 11.93 40.61 9.33
N SER A 232 10.90 40.42 10.18
CA SER A 232 10.55 41.36 11.24
C SER A 232 11.49 41.37 12.45
N ILE A 233 12.39 40.38 12.57
CA ILE A 233 13.34 40.27 13.69
C ILE A 233 14.67 41.02 13.35
N TYR A 234 14.90 41.38 12.09
CA TYR A 234 16.11 42.06 11.63
C TYR A 234 15.90 43.53 11.26
N THR A 235 14.75 44.11 11.55
CA THR A 235 14.46 45.56 11.46
C THR A 235 14.19 46.12 12.86
#